data_17da019db1bb57598b932a1ce2c66a4b
#
_entry.id   17da019db1bb57598b932a1ce2c66a4b
#
_cell.length_a   1.000
_cell.length_b   1.000
_cell.length_c   1.000
_cell.angle_alpha   90.00
_cell.angle_beta   90.00
_cell.angle_gamma   90.00
#
_symmetry.space_group_name_H-M   'P 1'
#
loop_
_entity.id
_entity.type
_entity.pdbx_description
1 polymer ?
#
loop_
_entity_poly.entity_id
_entity_poly.type
_entity_poly.pdbx_seq_one_letter_code
_entity_poly.pdbx_strand_id
1 'polypeptide(L)'
;SDGYCFSFESFAFQKLGYSACHELKAGEIVKLTKDSLEILSEGSDEMKMCTFLWTYYGYPNACYEGVNVEVMRTRNGEIMAETDIKNGKLPDVDYVCGVPDSGVPHAIGYANKSGISFARPFIKYTPTWPRSFMPASQSMRNKVAKMKLIPVHELIDGKRLLFVDDSIVRGTQLRETVEFL
;
A
#
# COMPACT_ATOMS: atom_id res chain seq x y z
N SER A 1 4.13 -22.22 26.83
CA SER A 1 4.53 -21.23 25.82
C SER A 1 6.01 -21.35 25.57
N ASP A 2 6.43 -21.31 24.32
CA ASP A 2 7.85 -21.49 23.93
C ASP A 2 8.64 -20.19 23.98
N GLY A 3 8.05 -19.10 24.48
CA GLY A 3 8.63 -17.77 24.64
C GLY A 3 7.78 -16.65 24.07
N TYR A 4 8.36 -15.45 24.03
CA TYR A 4 7.76 -14.24 23.48
C TYR A 4 8.46 -13.83 22.20
N CYS A 5 7.72 -13.20 21.28
CA CYS A 5 8.29 -12.54 20.10
C CYS A 5 7.74 -11.11 19.97
N PHE A 6 8.52 -10.28 19.29
CA PHE A 6 8.14 -8.90 18.96
C PHE A 6 8.11 -8.72 17.44
N SER A 7 7.11 -8.03 16.93
CA SER A 7 7.01 -7.67 15.52
C SER A 7 6.22 -6.37 15.35
N PHE A 8 6.56 -5.57 14.35
CA PHE A 8 5.76 -4.44 13.88
C PHE A 8 4.55 -4.88 13.05
N GLU A 9 4.59 -6.11 12.52
CA GLU A 9 3.59 -6.61 11.60
C GLU A 9 2.74 -7.70 12.28
N SER A 10 1.47 -7.40 12.49
CA SER A 10 0.54 -8.32 13.19
C SER A 10 0.41 -9.69 12.51
N PHE A 11 0.52 -9.76 11.19
CA PHE A 11 0.43 -11.03 10.45
C PHE A 11 1.58 -12.00 10.78
N ALA A 12 2.74 -11.50 11.22
CA ALA A 12 3.88 -12.34 11.58
C ALA A 12 3.54 -13.29 12.72
N PHE A 13 2.78 -12.82 13.69
CA PHE A 13 2.31 -13.65 14.81
C PHE A 13 1.46 -14.82 14.33
N GLN A 14 0.47 -14.54 13.47
CA GLN A 14 -0.43 -15.57 12.92
C GLN A 14 0.34 -16.61 12.11
N LYS A 15 1.31 -16.18 11.29
CA LYS A 15 2.14 -17.07 10.46
C LYS A 15 3.02 -18.00 11.29
N LEU A 16 3.47 -17.54 12.43
CA LEU A 16 4.36 -18.30 13.32
C LEU A 16 3.62 -19.03 14.45
N GLY A 17 2.28 -18.96 14.47
CA GLY A 17 1.47 -19.62 15.50
C GLY A 17 1.50 -18.93 16.86
N TYR A 18 1.88 -17.65 16.91
CA TYR A 18 1.81 -16.84 18.13
C TYR A 18 0.47 -16.12 18.25
N SER A 19 0.08 -15.86 19.48
CA SER A 19 -1.07 -15.00 19.82
C SER A 19 -0.55 -13.64 20.32
N ALA A 20 -1.16 -12.55 19.87
CA ALA A 20 -0.86 -11.23 20.41
C ALA A 20 -1.29 -11.16 21.88
N CYS A 21 -0.37 -10.76 22.75
CA CYS A 21 -0.62 -10.64 24.19
C CYS A 21 -0.52 -9.19 24.69
N HIS A 22 0.19 -8.32 23.96
CA HIS A 22 0.36 -6.93 24.34
C HIS A 22 0.63 -6.08 23.08
N GLU A 23 0.00 -4.93 23.00
CA GLU A 23 0.25 -3.88 21.99
C GLU A 23 0.84 -2.68 22.69
N LEU A 24 2.04 -2.24 22.22
CA LEU A 24 2.78 -1.16 22.84
C LEU A 24 2.07 0.19 22.67
N LYS A 25 1.91 0.93 23.75
CA LYS A 25 1.45 2.31 23.72
C LYS A 25 2.55 3.25 23.24
N ALA A 26 2.18 4.50 22.95
CA ALA A 26 3.13 5.53 22.54
C ALA A 26 4.15 5.80 23.67
N GLY A 27 5.44 5.56 23.40
CA GLY A 27 6.52 5.78 24.36
C GLY A 27 6.64 4.73 25.48
N GLU A 28 5.86 3.65 25.41
CA GLU A 28 5.97 2.54 26.35
C GLU A 28 7.29 1.78 26.16
N ILE A 29 7.90 1.38 27.26
CA ILE A 29 9.11 0.56 27.28
C ILE A 29 8.82 -0.74 27.98
N VAL A 30 9.00 -1.85 27.26
CA VAL A 30 8.85 -3.19 27.80
C VAL A 30 10.15 -3.98 27.71
N LYS A 31 10.36 -4.86 28.68
CA LYS A 31 11.42 -5.85 28.67
C LYS A 31 10.82 -7.22 28.43
N LEU A 32 11.25 -7.86 27.37
CA LEU A 32 10.88 -9.24 27.06
C LEU A 32 12.00 -10.18 27.52
N THR A 33 11.58 -11.24 28.21
CA THR A 33 12.44 -12.39 28.50
C THR A 33 11.78 -13.66 27.90
N LYS A 34 12.43 -14.78 28.02
CA LYS A 34 11.83 -16.07 27.61
C LYS A 34 10.51 -16.33 28.30
N ASP A 35 10.39 -15.95 29.58
CA ASP A 35 9.30 -16.36 30.45
C ASP A 35 8.37 -15.21 30.87
N SER A 36 8.72 -13.94 30.54
CA SER A 36 7.95 -12.78 31.03
C SER A 36 8.00 -11.58 30.08
N LEU A 37 6.95 -10.77 30.20
CA LEU A 37 6.87 -9.40 29.69
C LEU A 37 6.78 -8.48 30.92
N GLU A 38 7.65 -7.52 31.06
CA GLU A 38 7.72 -6.55 32.14
C GLU A 38 7.64 -5.13 31.57
N ILE A 39 6.67 -4.33 32.04
CA ILE A 39 6.55 -2.92 31.66
C ILE A 39 7.52 -2.12 32.52
N LEU A 40 8.53 -1.52 31.88
CA LEU A 40 9.54 -0.68 32.57
C LEU A 40 9.11 0.79 32.63
N SER A 41 8.32 1.25 31.65
CA SER A 41 7.77 2.59 31.62
C SER A 41 6.41 2.55 30.93
N GLU A 42 5.42 3.12 31.60
CA GLU A 42 4.09 3.26 31.04
C GLU A 42 4.09 4.19 29.82
N GLY A 43 3.36 3.83 28.80
CA GLY A 43 3.15 4.67 27.64
C GLY A 43 2.10 5.75 27.85
N SER A 44 1.89 6.56 26.83
CA SER A 44 0.79 7.54 26.75
C SER A 44 -0.40 6.95 26.01
N ASP A 45 -1.61 7.32 26.42
CA ASP A 45 -2.83 7.00 25.68
C ASP A 45 -3.02 7.92 24.46
N GLU A 46 -2.21 8.99 24.32
CA GLU A 46 -2.18 9.83 23.12
C GLU A 46 -1.24 9.26 22.07
N MET A 47 -1.81 8.56 21.09
CA MET A 47 -1.08 8.06 19.94
C MET A 47 -1.21 9.04 18.77
N LYS A 48 -0.08 9.50 18.22
CA LYS A 48 -0.03 10.29 16.97
C LYS A 48 0.39 9.39 15.83
N MET A 49 -0.59 8.98 15.01
CA MET A 49 -0.35 8.09 13.89
C MET A 49 -0.23 8.87 12.58
N CYS A 50 0.72 8.47 11.75
CA CYS A 50 0.84 8.97 10.40
C CYS A 50 -0.01 8.10 9.46
N THR A 51 -0.96 8.70 8.74
CA THR A 51 -1.83 7.98 7.77
C THR A 51 -1.05 7.29 6.65
N PHE A 52 0.19 7.71 6.40
CA PHE A 52 1.12 7.09 5.46
C PHE A 52 1.37 5.61 5.76
N LEU A 53 1.23 5.22 7.02
CA LEU A 53 1.33 3.83 7.45
C LEU A 53 0.33 2.94 6.71
N TRP A 54 -0.92 3.38 6.58
CA TRP A 54 -1.96 2.64 5.84
C TRP A 54 -1.91 2.89 4.34
N THR A 55 -1.74 4.14 3.92
CA THR A 55 -1.86 4.48 2.49
C THR A 55 -0.77 3.86 1.64
N TYR A 56 0.46 3.76 2.16
CA TYR A 56 1.62 3.32 1.39
C TYR A 56 2.47 2.25 2.07
N TYR A 57 2.91 2.52 3.33
CA TYR A 57 4.01 1.78 3.94
C TYR A 57 3.61 0.39 4.44
N GLY A 58 2.46 0.27 5.10
CA GLY A 58 2.03 -0.96 5.77
C GLY A 58 1.87 -2.13 4.80
N TYR A 59 2.16 -3.32 5.29
CA TYR A 59 1.89 -4.53 4.52
C TYR A 59 0.37 -4.75 4.39
N PRO A 60 -0.15 -5.18 3.22
CA PRO A 60 -1.61 -5.22 2.98
C PRO A 60 -2.42 -5.99 4.02
N ASN A 61 -1.86 -7.07 4.53
CA ASN A 61 -2.56 -7.90 5.52
C ASN A 61 -2.32 -7.44 6.97
N ALA A 62 -1.48 -6.43 7.20
CA ALA A 62 -1.25 -5.89 8.53
C ALA A 62 -2.46 -5.09 9.06
N CYS A 63 -2.58 -5.04 10.37
CA CYS A 63 -3.61 -4.29 11.08
C CYS A 63 -2.91 -3.39 12.11
N TYR A 64 -3.19 -2.09 12.07
CA TYR A 64 -2.69 -1.11 13.01
C TYR A 64 -3.87 -0.39 13.64
N GLU A 65 -3.90 -0.25 14.95
CA GLU A 65 -5.00 0.37 15.69
C GLU A 65 -6.39 -0.21 15.29
N GLY A 66 -6.46 -1.51 15.09
CA GLY A 66 -7.69 -2.18 14.68
C GLY A 66 -8.10 -1.99 13.22
N VAL A 67 -7.33 -1.24 12.42
CA VAL A 67 -7.63 -0.95 11.00
C VAL A 67 -6.69 -1.72 10.08
N ASN A 68 -7.25 -2.62 9.27
CA ASN A 68 -6.50 -3.37 8.27
C ASN A 68 -6.09 -2.47 7.09
N VAL A 69 -4.86 -2.63 6.61
CA VAL A 69 -4.26 -1.81 5.55
C VAL A 69 -5.01 -1.94 4.22
N GLU A 70 -5.28 -3.16 3.77
CA GLU A 70 -5.95 -3.42 2.48
C GLU A 70 -7.38 -2.87 2.46
N VAL A 71 -8.11 -3.09 3.56
CA VAL A 71 -9.49 -2.58 3.73
C VAL A 71 -9.51 -1.05 3.71
N MET A 72 -8.56 -0.41 4.39
CA MET A 72 -8.47 1.05 4.41
C MET A 72 -8.16 1.61 3.01
N ARG A 73 -7.22 1.01 2.27
CA ARG A 73 -6.90 1.43 0.90
C ARG A 73 -8.10 1.30 -0.03
N THR A 74 -8.82 0.18 0.05
CA THR A 74 -10.06 -0.03 -0.72
C THR A 74 -11.09 1.04 -0.36
N ARG A 75 -11.29 1.32 0.93
CA ARG A 75 -12.23 2.35 1.38
C ARG A 75 -11.84 3.77 0.91
N ASN A 76 -10.55 4.09 0.87
CA ASN A 76 -10.08 5.34 0.28
C ASN A 76 -10.49 5.47 -1.19
N GLY A 77 -10.30 4.42 -1.97
CA GLY A 77 -10.73 4.40 -3.37
C GLY A 77 -12.22 4.62 -3.54
N GLU A 78 -13.04 3.99 -2.70
CA GLU A 78 -14.49 4.20 -2.69
C GLU A 78 -14.85 5.67 -2.42
N ILE A 79 -14.22 6.29 -1.41
CA ILE A 79 -14.45 7.71 -1.05
C ILE A 79 -14.05 8.65 -2.19
N MET A 80 -12.95 8.36 -2.89
CA MET A 80 -12.53 9.12 -4.07
C MET A 80 -13.61 9.06 -5.15
N ALA A 81 -14.11 7.88 -5.50
CA ALA A 81 -15.18 7.71 -6.48
C ALA A 81 -16.49 8.36 -6.03
N GLU A 82 -16.88 8.22 -4.76
CA GLU A 82 -18.03 8.91 -4.19
C GLU A 82 -17.96 10.42 -4.37
N THR A 83 -16.75 10.97 -4.15
CA THR A 83 -16.48 12.40 -4.30
C THR A 83 -16.62 12.84 -5.75
N ASP A 84 -16.08 12.09 -6.69
CA ASP A 84 -16.15 12.39 -8.12
C ASP A 84 -17.60 12.28 -8.63
N ILE A 85 -18.33 11.26 -8.24
CA ILE A 85 -19.75 11.09 -8.57
C ILE A 85 -20.56 12.29 -8.05
N LYS A 86 -20.39 12.65 -6.77
CA LYS A 86 -21.09 13.76 -6.13
C LYS A 86 -20.84 15.09 -6.82
N ASN A 87 -19.62 15.30 -7.33
CA ASN A 87 -19.20 16.53 -7.99
C ASN A 87 -19.45 16.52 -9.51
N GLY A 88 -20.03 15.47 -10.07
CA GLY A 88 -20.23 15.30 -11.52
C GLY A 88 -18.91 15.24 -12.30
N LYS A 89 -17.85 14.72 -11.68
CA LYS A 89 -16.49 14.64 -12.23
C LYS A 89 -16.04 13.20 -12.52
N LEU A 90 -17.00 12.25 -12.55
CA LEU A 90 -16.65 10.88 -12.89
C LEU A 90 -16.05 10.84 -14.30
N PRO A 91 -14.82 10.31 -14.47
CA PRO A 91 -14.17 10.32 -15.77
C PRO A 91 -14.82 9.33 -16.73
N ASP A 92 -14.90 9.70 -18.00
CA ASP A 92 -15.33 8.82 -19.09
C ASP A 92 -14.13 8.00 -19.58
N VAL A 93 -13.92 6.84 -18.96
CA VAL A 93 -12.80 5.93 -19.22
C VAL A 93 -13.27 4.48 -19.32
N ASP A 94 -12.47 3.65 -19.99
CA ASP A 94 -12.78 2.23 -20.18
C ASP A 94 -12.42 1.41 -18.95
N TYR A 95 -11.31 1.78 -18.28
CA TYR A 95 -10.82 1.05 -17.10
C TYR A 95 -10.29 1.97 -16.01
N VAL A 96 -10.50 1.54 -14.77
CA VAL A 96 -9.78 2.01 -13.59
C VAL A 96 -8.59 1.08 -13.35
N CYS A 97 -7.40 1.63 -13.14
CA CYS A 97 -6.15 0.91 -13.03
C CYS A 97 -5.37 1.37 -11.80
N GLY A 98 -4.76 0.45 -11.08
CA GLY A 98 -3.88 0.79 -9.96
C GLY A 98 -2.41 0.73 -10.36
N VAL A 99 -1.63 1.70 -9.90
CA VAL A 99 -0.17 1.60 -9.99
C VAL A 99 0.31 0.49 -9.05
N PRO A 100 0.95 -0.57 -9.58
CA PRO A 100 1.37 -1.70 -8.75
C PRO A 100 2.51 -1.36 -7.75
N ASP A 101 2.43 -1.85 -6.49
CA ASP A 101 1.32 -2.69 -5.94
C ASP A 101 0.37 -1.85 -5.06
N SER A 102 0.86 -0.78 -4.44
CA SER A 102 0.17 -0.01 -3.39
C SER A 102 -1.05 0.76 -3.90
N GLY A 103 -1.07 1.18 -5.18
CA GLY A 103 -2.23 1.81 -5.81
C GLY A 103 -3.37 0.86 -6.15
N VAL A 104 -3.10 -0.46 -6.23
CA VAL A 104 -4.09 -1.44 -6.68
C VAL A 104 -5.33 -1.50 -5.80
N PRO A 105 -5.27 -1.62 -4.47
CA PRO A 105 -6.48 -1.67 -3.65
C PRO A 105 -7.27 -0.35 -3.68
N HIS A 106 -6.62 0.79 -3.80
CA HIS A 106 -7.30 2.07 -4.01
C HIS A 106 -8.10 2.06 -5.33
N ALA A 107 -7.49 1.56 -6.40
CA ALA A 107 -8.15 1.44 -7.71
C ALA A 107 -9.33 0.45 -7.68
N ILE A 108 -9.20 -0.66 -6.96
CA ILE A 108 -10.30 -1.61 -6.77
C ILE A 108 -11.48 -0.94 -6.06
N GLY A 109 -11.23 -0.20 -4.99
CA GLY A 109 -12.27 0.56 -4.29
C GLY A 109 -12.96 1.58 -5.19
N TYR A 110 -12.16 2.33 -5.97
CA TYR A 110 -12.69 3.29 -6.94
C TYR A 110 -13.57 2.60 -8.00
N ALA A 111 -13.10 1.51 -8.58
CA ALA A 111 -13.84 0.75 -9.59
C ALA A 111 -15.16 0.20 -9.04
N ASN A 112 -15.11 -0.43 -7.86
CA ASN A 112 -16.31 -0.99 -7.21
C ASN A 112 -17.39 0.08 -6.98
N LYS A 113 -16.99 1.30 -6.61
CA LYS A 113 -17.93 2.38 -6.30
C LYS A 113 -18.41 3.13 -7.55
N SER A 114 -17.53 3.34 -8.51
CA SER A 114 -17.86 4.06 -9.76
C SER A 114 -18.63 3.22 -10.76
N GLY A 115 -18.55 1.90 -10.67
CA GLY A 115 -19.08 0.96 -11.67
C GLY A 115 -18.22 0.83 -12.93
N ILE A 116 -17.06 1.52 -12.99
CA ILE A 116 -16.10 1.38 -14.09
C ILE A 116 -15.26 0.12 -13.87
N SER A 117 -15.05 -0.69 -14.92
CA SER A 117 -14.31 -1.93 -14.81
C SER A 117 -12.87 -1.72 -14.34
N PHE A 118 -12.39 -2.58 -13.45
CA PHE A 118 -10.99 -2.62 -13.04
C PHE A 118 -10.15 -3.42 -14.03
N ALA A 119 -8.96 -2.91 -14.38
CA ALA A 119 -7.98 -3.65 -15.18
C ALA A 119 -6.55 -3.47 -14.61
N ARG A 120 -5.65 -4.38 -14.98
CA ARG A 120 -4.24 -4.33 -14.61
C ARG A 120 -3.36 -4.19 -15.86
N PRO A 121 -3.28 -2.99 -16.45
CA PRO A 121 -2.50 -2.75 -17.67
C PRO A 121 -0.98 -2.81 -17.42
N PHE A 122 -0.55 -2.75 -16.16
CA PHE A 122 0.84 -2.93 -15.77
C PHE A 122 0.96 -4.01 -14.71
N ILE A 123 1.93 -4.89 -14.91
CA ILE A 123 2.30 -5.94 -13.97
C ILE A 123 3.69 -5.64 -13.42
N LYS A 124 3.85 -5.69 -12.11
CA LYS A 124 5.14 -5.50 -11.47
C LYS A 124 6.03 -6.72 -11.69
N TYR A 125 7.24 -6.49 -12.18
CA TYR A 125 8.26 -7.51 -12.28
C TYR A 125 8.96 -7.69 -10.94
N THR A 126 8.61 -8.73 -10.23
CA THR A 126 9.05 -8.97 -8.85
C THR A 126 10.40 -9.67 -8.68
N PRO A 127 10.94 -10.47 -9.65
CA PRO A 127 12.06 -11.36 -9.35
C PRO A 127 13.39 -10.69 -9.03
N THR A 128 13.65 -9.46 -9.42
CA THR A 128 15.03 -8.98 -9.52
C THR A 128 15.41 -7.69 -8.79
N TRP A 129 14.45 -6.87 -8.30
CA TRP A 129 14.85 -5.56 -7.78
C TRP A 129 14.11 -5.16 -6.50
N PRO A 130 14.84 -5.01 -5.40
CA PRO A 130 14.34 -4.29 -4.25
C PRO A 130 14.03 -2.85 -4.61
N ARG A 131 13.59 -1.98 -4.13
CA ARG A 131 13.15 -0.59 -4.31
C ARG A 131 13.97 0.22 -5.31
N SER A 132 13.33 0.85 -6.29
CA SER A 132 13.93 1.63 -7.39
C SER A 132 14.75 2.88 -6.97
N PHE A 133 14.71 3.29 -5.71
CA PHE A 133 15.47 4.43 -5.20
C PHE A 133 16.88 4.05 -4.67
N MET A 134 17.22 2.77 -4.59
CA MET A 134 18.51 2.30 -4.06
C MET A 134 19.71 2.42 -5.02
N PRO A 135 19.57 2.42 -6.37
CA PRO A 135 20.71 2.61 -7.25
C PRO A 135 21.35 4.00 -7.11
N ALA A 136 22.68 4.05 -7.11
CA ALA A 136 23.45 5.28 -6.87
C ALA A 136 23.35 6.32 -7.99
N SER A 137 23.10 5.92 -9.25
CA SER A 137 23.03 6.84 -10.40
C SER A 137 21.60 7.02 -10.93
N GLN A 138 21.29 8.21 -11.47
CA GLN A 138 19.97 8.52 -12.05
C GLN A 138 19.67 7.64 -13.28
N SER A 139 20.67 7.38 -14.12
CA SER A 139 20.52 6.52 -15.31
C SER A 139 20.14 5.09 -14.95
N MET A 140 20.74 4.55 -13.88
CA MET A 140 20.39 3.24 -13.38
C MET A 140 19.00 3.21 -12.76
N ARG A 141 18.60 4.25 -12.01
CA ARG A 141 17.24 4.39 -11.47
C ARG A 141 16.19 4.37 -12.57
N ASN A 142 16.44 5.11 -13.67
CA ASN A 142 15.52 5.15 -14.82
C ASN A 142 15.42 3.78 -15.52
N LYS A 143 16.54 3.08 -15.69
CA LYS A 143 16.51 1.70 -16.23
C LYS A 143 15.71 0.74 -15.34
N VAL A 144 15.96 0.78 -14.02
CA VAL A 144 15.25 -0.05 -13.06
C VAL A 144 13.74 0.28 -13.05
N ALA A 145 13.37 1.54 -13.12
CA ALA A 145 11.98 1.96 -13.18
C ALA A 145 11.27 1.41 -14.44
N LYS A 146 11.90 1.52 -15.62
CA LYS A 146 11.38 0.95 -16.87
C LYS A 146 11.22 -0.58 -16.84
N MET A 147 12.13 -1.28 -16.15
CA MET A 147 12.05 -2.75 -16.03
C MET A 147 11.05 -3.22 -14.98
N LYS A 148 10.62 -2.32 -14.10
CA LYS A 148 9.78 -2.68 -12.94
C LYS A 148 8.33 -2.96 -13.31
N LEU A 149 7.82 -2.27 -14.30
CA LEU A 149 6.44 -2.39 -14.76
C LEU A 149 6.42 -2.97 -16.19
N ILE A 150 5.76 -4.10 -16.34
CA ILE A 150 5.57 -4.75 -17.64
C ILE A 150 4.16 -4.40 -18.13
N PRO A 151 4.03 -3.77 -19.32
CA PRO A 151 2.73 -3.43 -19.88
C PRO A 151 2.02 -4.65 -20.46
N VAL A 152 0.71 -4.61 -20.44
CA VAL A 152 -0.20 -5.53 -21.10
C VAL A 152 -0.89 -4.76 -22.22
N HIS A 153 -0.35 -4.85 -23.44
CA HIS A 153 -0.79 -4.05 -24.59
C HIS A 153 -2.28 -4.20 -24.88
N GLU A 154 -2.83 -5.38 -24.74
CA GLU A 154 -4.25 -5.69 -24.97
C GLU A 154 -5.19 -4.91 -24.01
N LEU A 155 -4.68 -4.45 -22.88
CA LEU A 155 -5.43 -3.63 -21.91
C LEU A 155 -5.14 -2.12 -22.05
N ILE A 156 -4.22 -1.75 -22.92
CA ILE A 156 -3.74 -0.36 -23.10
C ILE A 156 -4.19 0.17 -24.47
N ASP A 157 -3.94 -0.59 -25.54
CA ASP A 157 -4.09 -0.10 -26.91
C ASP A 157 -5.53 0.33 -27.19
N GLY A 158 -5.67 1.63 -27.54
CA GLY A 158 -6.97 2.24 -27.85
C GLY A 158 -7.93 2.37 -26.66
N LYS A 159 -7.45 2.26 -25.42
CA LYS A 159 -8.24 2.39 -24.20
C LYS A 159 -7.96 3.69 -23.46
N ARG A 160 -9.00 4.24 -22.86
CA ARG A 160 -8.89 5.37 -21.92
C ARG A 160 -8.78 4.80 -20.52
N LEU A 161 -7.71 5.14 -19.81
CA LEU A 161 -7.34 4.56 -18.53
C LEU A 161 -7.32 5.63 -17.44
N LEU A 162 -7.97 5.36 -16.31
CA LEU A 162 -7.80 6.12 -15.07
C LEU A 162 -6.79 5.40 -14.18
N PHE A 163 -5.64 6.01 -13.96
CA PHE A 163 -4.66 5.51 -13.01
C PHE A 163 -4.90 6.06 -11.61
N VAL A 164 -4.93 5.17 -10.63
CA VAL A 164 -5.02 5.48 -9.20
C VAL A 164 -3.72 5.04 -8.55
N ASP A 165 -3.11 5.94 -7.77
CA ASP A 165 -1.90 5.67 -6.99
C ASP A 165 -2.12 6.11 -5.54
N ASP A 166 -1.28 5.62 -4.64
CA ASP A 166 -1.30 5.98 -3.22
C ASP A 166 -0.73 7.38 -2.95
N SER A 167 0.23 7.81 -3.77
CA SER A 167 0.95 9.07 -3.57
C SER A 167 1.72 9.55 -4.80
N ILE A 168 1.90 10.86 -4.90
CA ILE A 168 2.79 11.50 -5.88
C ILE A 168 3.94 12.16 -5.12
N VAL A 169 5.15 11.57 -5.19
CA VAL A 169 6.34 12.11 -4.50
C VAL A 169 7.18 12.95 -5.47
N ARG A 170 7.73 12.34 -6.52
CA ARG A 170 8.55 13.00 -7.53
C ARG A 170 7.97 12.92 -8.95
N GLY A 171 6.87 12.23 -9.11
CA GLY A 171 6.21 12.03 -10.40
C GLY A 171 7.00 11.19 -11.42
N THR A 172 8.20 10.70 -11.10
CA THR A 172 9.04 9.95 -12.03
C THR A 172 8.35 8.67 -12.51
N GLN A 173 7.76 7.91 -11.59
CA GLN A 173 7.07 6.66 -11.93
C GLN A 173 5.82 6.91 -12.78
N LEU A 174 5.04 7.95 -12.46
CA LEU A 174 3.87 8.33 -13.25
C LEU A 174 4.26 8.82 -14.64
N ARG A 175 5.34 9.63 -14.75
CA ARG A 175 5.83 10.10 -16.05
C ARG A 175 6.22 8.92 -16.94
N GLU A 176 7.03 7.99 -16.45
CA GLU A 176 7.45 6.81 -17.21
C GLU A 176 6.27 5.90 -17.58
N THR A 177 5.27 5.79 -16.70
CA THR A 177 4.05 5.06 -17.01
C THR A 177 3.24 5.72 -18.12
N VAL A 178 3.10 7.07 -18.07
CA VAL A 178 2.35 7.83 -19.09
C VAL A 178 3.12 7.93 -20.40
N GLU A 179 4.46 8.04 -20.39
CA GLU A 179 5.27 8.04 -21.62
C GLU A 179 5.23 6.70 -22.37
N PHE A 180 4.80 5.66 -21.71
CA PHE A 180 4.65 4.33 -22.28
C PHE A 180 3.28 4.11 -22.93
N LEU A 181 2.26 4.90 -22.56
CA LEU A 181 0.89 4.85 -23.09
C LEU A 181 0.78 5.63 -24.41
#